data_d7b3b89d416d5f1ba0b34f62c4274470
#
_entry.id   d7b3b89d416d5f1ba0b34f62c4274470
#
_cell.length_a   1.000
_cell.length_b   1.000
_cell.length_c   1.000
_cell.angle_alpha   90.00
_cell.angle_beta   90.00
_cell.angle_gamma   90.00
#
_symmetry.space_group_name_H-M   'P 1'
#
loop_
_entity.id
_entity.type
_entity.pdbx_description
1 polymer ?
#
loop_
_entity_poly.entity_id
_entity_poly.type
_entity_poly.pdbx_seq_one_letter_code
_entity_poly.pdbx_strand_id
1 'polypeptide(L)'
;TPIDREFYDFYRTARGNSPDTSTQPPLSSNVRFMNFYPFEDIETISPRPMLFITGDQAHSREFSDQAYQLAAEPKQLVTIPGAGHVDLYDRVDLIPFDMLAAFFQNSLNPQG
;
A
#
# COMPACT_ATOMS: atom_id res chain seq x y z
N THR A 1 -10.76 14.99 -11.13
CA THR A 1 -10.16 15.26 -9.82
C THR A 1 -8.63 15.08 -9.87
N PRO A 2 -7.85 15.56 -8.89
CA PRO A 2 -6.42 15.27 -8.80
C PRO A 2 -6.12 13.77 -8.78
N ILE A 3 -6.95 13.00 -8.10
CA ILE A 3 -6.86 11.53 -8.03
C ILE A 3 -7.02 10.89 -9.41
N ASP A 4 -8.04 11.31 -10.18
CA ASP A 4 -8.26 10.78 -11.53
C ASP A 4 -7.06 11.05 -12.45
N ARG A 5 -6.42 12.22 -12.28
CA ARG A 5 -5.24 12.57 -13.06
C ARG A 5 -4.06 11.67 -12.68
N GLU A 6 -3.81 11.44 -11.39
CA GLU A 6 -2.74 10.56 -10.91
C GLU A 6 -2.88 9.14 -11.46
N PHE A 7 -4.09 8.57 -11.41
CA PHE A 7 -4.39 7.26 -11.98
C PHE A 7 -4.25 7.23 -13.51
N TYR A 8 -4.72 8.27 -14.21
CA TYR A 8 -4.57 8.36 -15.66
C TYR A 8 -3.09 8.41 -16.05
N ASP A 9 -2.29 9.24 -15.38
CA ASP A 9 -0.87 9.41 -15.67
C ASP A 9 -0.09 8.11 -15.44
N PHE A 10 -0.50 7.28 -14.49
CA PHE A 10 0.10 5.97 -14.30
C PHE A 10 -0.42 4.95 -15.32
N TYR A 11 -1.71 4.66 -15.32
CA TYR A 11 -2.27 3.53 -16.07
C TYR A 11 -2.48 3.77 -17.56
N ARG A 12 -2.48 5.02 -18.03
CA ARG A 12 -2.80 5.39 -19.42
C ARG A 12 -1.64 6.05 -20.17
N THR A 13 -0.47 6.14 -19.58
CA THR A 13 0.74 6.64 -20.22
C THR A 13 1.83 5.58 -20.23
N ALA A 14 2.98 5.89 -20.87
CA ALA A 14 4.13 4.98 -20.91
C ALA A 14 4.69 4.61 -19.53
N ARG A 15 4.24 5.28 -18.45
CA ARG A 15 4.69 5.03 -17.09
C ARG A 15 4.32 3.63 -16.60
N GLY A 16 3.07 3.22 -16.74
CA GLY A 16 2.58 1.92 -16.25
C GLY A 16 1.55 1.26 -17.18
N ASN A 17 1.39 1.77 -18.42
CA ASN A 17 0.44 1.18 -19.37
C ASN A 17 0.93 -0.19 -19.84
N SER A 18 0.04 -1.18 -19.74
CA SER A 18 0.24 -2.52 -20.28
C SER A 18 -1.01 -2.98 -21.02
N PRO A 19 -0.88 -3.78 -22.09
CA PRO A 19 -2.03 -4.34 -22.82
C PRO A 19 -3.00 -5.12 -21.89
N ASP A 20 -2.48 -5.68 -20.80
CA ASP A 20 -3.23 -6.51 -19.86
C ASP A 20 -3.91 -5.70 -18.72
N THR A 21 -3.75 -4.37 -18.70
CA THR A 21 -4.31 -3.51 -17.64
C THR A 21 -5.75 -3.04 -17.90
N SER A 22 -6.42 -3.51 -18.95
CA SER A 22 -7.81 -3.16 -19.23
C SER A 22 -8.77 -3.96 -18.33
N THR A 23 -8.90 -3.59 -17.09
CA THR A 23 -9.93 -4.13 -16.20
C THR A 23 -11.23 -3.38 -16.39
N GLN A 24 -12.31 -4.10 -16.65
CA GLN A 24 -13.68 -3.58 -16.67
C GLN A 24 -14.49 -4.30 -15.58
N PRO A 25 -14.36 -3.87 -14.31
CA PRO A 25 -15.08 -4.52 -13.23
C PRO A 25 -16.59 -4.36 -13.44
N PRO A 26 -17.39 -5.45 -13.34
CA PRO A 26 -18.84 -5.37 -13.44
C PRO A 26 -19.42 -4.60 -12.24
N LEU A 27 -20.61 -4.03 -12.41
CA LEU A 27 -21.30 -3.27 -11.34
C LEU A 27 -21.44 -4.10 -10.05
N SER A 28 -21.62 -5.43 -10.17
CA SER A 28 -21.70 -6.35 -9.04
C SER A 28 -20.41 -6.40 -8.19
N SER A 29 -19.26 -5.98 -8.73
CA SER A 29 -18.03 -5.86 -7.97
C SER A 29 -18.13 -4.80 -6.87
N ASN A 30 -18.93 -3.75 -7.07
CA ASN A 30 -19.13 -2.70 -6.07
C ASN A 30 -19.81 -3.26 -4.81
N VAL A 31 -20.77 -4.17 -4.96
CA VAL A 31 -21.44 -4.81 -3.81
C VAL A 31 -20.44 -5.64 -2.98
N ARG A 32 -19.56 -6.38 -3.66
CA ARG A 32 -18.52 -7.16 -3.00
C ARG A 32 -17.50 -6.25 -2.31
N PHE A 33 -17.14 -5.14 -2.95
CA PHE A 33 -16.21 -4.17 -2.38
C PHE A 33 -16.80 -3.49 -1.13
N MET A 34 -18.09 -3.17 -1.13
CA MET A 34 -18.78 -2.59 0.03
C MET A 34 -18.86 -3.54 1.24
N ASN A 35 -18.74 -4.86 1.02
CA ASN A 35 -18.73 -5.89 2.04
C ASN A 35 -17.31 -6.45 2.31
N PHE A 36 -16.29 -5.73 1.91
CA PHE A 36 -14.89 -6.11 2.13
C PHE A 36 -14.30 -5.30 3.27
N TYR A 37 -13.95 -5.96 4.36
CA TYR A 37 -13.39 -5.36 5.58
C TYR A 37 -11.96 -5.88 5.79
N PRO A 38 -10.96 -5.34 5.06
CA PRO A 38 -9.60 -5.90 5.03
C PRO A 38 -8.85 -5.79 6.35
N PHE A 39 -9.35 -4.98 7.28
CA PHE A 39 -8.71 -4.76 8.59
C PHE A 39 -9.39 -5.50 9.74
N GLU A 40 -10.45 -6.28 9.43
CA GLU A 40 -11.06 -7.17 10.42
C GLU A 40 -10.02 -8.20 10.88
N ASP A 41 -9.88 -8.35 12.18
CA ASP A 41 -8.93 -9.27 12.84
C ASP A 41 -7.43 -9.03 12.49
N ILE A 42 -7.05 -7.84 12.02
CA ILE A 42 -5.66 -7.51 11.66
C ILE A 42 -4.69 -7.70 12.85
N GLU A 43 -5.16 -7.53 14.08
CA GLU A 43 -4.37 -7.74 15.30
C GLU A 43 -3.93 -9.20 15.46
N THR A 44 -4.64 -10.16 14.85
CA THR A 44 -4.28 -11.59 14.89
C THR A 44 -3.03 -11.94 14.10
N ILE A 45 -2.52 -11.03 13.26
CA ILE A 45 -1.24 -11.19 12.57
C ILE A 45 -0.07 -11.23 13.58
N SER A 46 -0.21 -10.53 14.71
CA SER A 46 0.76 -10.60 15.81
C SER A 46 1.00 -12.06 16.25
N PRO A 47 2.22 -12.47 16.61
CA PRO A 47 3.43 -11.66 16.79
C PRO A 47 4.28 -11.44 15.53
N ARG A 48 3.77 -11.74 14.35
CA ARG A 48 4.51 -11.47 13.10
C ARG A 48 4.61 -9.95 12.88
N PRO A 49 5.82 -9.42 12.59
CA PRO A 49 6.00 -8.00 12.37
C PRO A 49 5.25 -7.51 11.12
N MET A 50 4.69 -6.32 11.22
CA MET A 50 4.03 -5.62 10.11
C MET A 50 4.72 -4.30 9.80
N LEU A 51 4.91 -4.02 8.51
CA LEU A 51 5.41 -2.74 8.02
C LEU A 51 4.39 -2.13 7.06
N PHE A 52 3.86 -0.97 7.44
CA PHE A 52 2.97 -0.16 6.61
C PHE A 52 3.78 0.97 5.96
N ILE A 53 3.64 1.14 4.64
CA ILE A 53 4.31 2.22 3.91
C ILE A 53 3.27 2.97 3.10
N THR A 54 3.25 4.28 3.22
CA THR A 54 2.33 5.15 2.48
C THR A 54 3.02 6.46 2.09
N GLY A 55 2.52 7.11 1.04
CA GLY A 55 2.94 8.46 0.69
C GLY A 55 2.17 9.51 1.51
N ASP A 56 2.81 10.64 1.82
CA ASP A 56 2.14 11.74 2.54
C ASP A 56 1.12 12.49 1.67
N GLN A 57 1.23 12.37 0.33
CA GLN A 57 0.31 12.91 -0.65
C GLN A 57 -0.71 11.88 -1.16
N ALA A 58 -0.63 10.63 -0.71
CA ALA A 58 -1.54 9.58 -1.15
C ALA A 58 -2.94 9.80 -0.58
N HIS A 59 -3.96 9.83 -1.46
CA HIS A 59 -5.37 9.93 -1.05
C HIS A 59 -5.83 8.72 -0.19
N SER A 60 -5.11 7.60 -0.29
CA SER A 60 -5.37 6.37 0.47
C SER A 60 -4.61 6.29 1.79
N ARG A 61 -3.87 7.33 2.18
CA ARG A 61 -3.07 7.35 3.42
C ARG A 61 -3.90 7.00 4.65
N GLU A 62 -5.15 7.49 4.73
CA GLU A 62 -6.05 7.22 5.85
C GLU A 62 -6.24 5.72 6.13
N PHE A 63 -6.24 4.88 5.09
CA PHE A 63 -6.37 3.43 5.26
C PHE A 63 -5.10 2.81 5.87
N SER A 64 -3.92 3.32 5.52
CA SER A 64 -2.67 2.89 6.14
C SER A 64 -2.59 3.30 7.61
N ASP A 65 -3.01 4.53 7.92
CA ASP A 65 -3.07 5.04 9.29
C ASP A 65 -4.06 4.20 10.13
N GLN A 66 -5.24 3.88 9.57
CA GLN A 66 -6.24 3.04 10.23
C GLN A 66 -5.73 1.60 10.46
N ALA A 67 -5.16 0.98 9.43
CA ALA A 67 -4.58 -0.37 9.54
C ALA A 67 -3.50 -0.42 10.62
N TYR A 68 -2.62 0.58 10.64
CA TYR A 68 -1.58 0.68 11.67
C TYR A 68 -2.17 0.83 13.07
N GLN A 69 -3.24 1.62 13.26
CA GLN A 69 -3.88 1.77 14.57
C GLN A 69 -4.49 0.47 15.08
N LEU A 70 -5.13 -0.30 14.19
CA LEU A 70 -5.81 -1.56 14.54
C LEU A 70 -4.84 -2.74 14.72
N ALA A 71 -3.72 -2.74 14.01
CA ALA A 71 -2.73 -3.80 14.10
C ALA A 71 -2.12 -3.88 15.52
N ALA A 72 -1.80 -5.11 15.97
CA ALA A 72 -1.03 -5.33 17.19
C ALA A 72 0.48 -5.28 16.94
N GLU A 73 1.28 -5.16 18.00
CA GLU A 73 2.74 -5.16 17.93
C GLU A 73 3.31 -6.56 17.55
N PRO A 74 4.49 -6.61 16.90
CA PRO A 74 5.32 -5.50 16.47
C PRO A 74 4.87 -4.90 15.14
N LYS A 75 4.82 -3.58 15.06
CA LYS A 75 4.38 -2.86 13.85
C LYS A 75 5.16 -1.57 13.63
N GLN A 76 5.27 -1.17 12.36
CA GLN A 76 5.90 0.09 11.95
C GLN A 76 5.05 0.79 10.89
N LEU A 77 5.00 2.11 10.91
CA LEU A 77 4.42 2.94 9.86
C LEU A 77 5.46 3.90 9.32
N VAL A 78 5.63 3.91 8.02
CA VAL A 78 6.55 4.79 7.30
C VAL A 78 5.76 5.63 6.32
N THR A 79 5.90 6.94 6.45
CA THR A 79 5.31 7.90 5.53
C THR A 79 6.39 8.50 4.63
N ILE A 80 6.25 8.34 3.32
CA ILE A 80 7.22 8.81 2.33
C ILE A 80 6.85 10.23 1.89
N PRO A 81 7.72 11.23 2.15
CA PRO A 81 7.44 12.61 1.79
C PRO A 81 7.34 12.80 0.27
N GLY A 82 6.32 13.53 -0.17
CA GLY A 82 6.09 13.87 -1.57
C GLY A 82 5.56 12.74 -2.44
N ALA A 83 5.34 11.55 -1.90
CA ALA A 83 4.81 10.42 -2.65
C ALA A 83 3.26 10.44 -2.69
N GLY A 84 2.70 10.29 -3.90
CA GLY A 84 1.29 10.01 -4.14
C GLY A 84 0.97 8.53 -4.02
N HIS A 85 -0.28 8.17 -4.38
CA HIS A 85 -0.76 6.79 -4.27
C HIS A 85 0.00 5.81 -5.18
N VAL A 86 0.25 6.21 -6.43
CA VAL A 86 0.89 5.34 -7.44
C VAL A 86 2.42 5.48 -7.48
N ASP A 87 2.99 6.47 -6.79
CA ASP A 87 4.42 6.76 -6.87
C ASP A 87 5.27 5.61 -6.29
N LEU A 88 4.77 4.92 -5.30
CA LEU A 88 5.46 3.77 -4.70
C LEU A 88 5.33 2.47 -5.52
N TYR A 89 4.75 2.53 -6.73
CA TYR A 89 4.72 1.40 -7.66
C TYR A 89 5.95 1.34 -8.56
N ASP A 90 6.52 2.51 -8.94
CA ASP A 90 7.56 2.60 -9.95
C ASP A 90 8.66 3.63 -9.66
N ARG A 91 8.42 4.58 -8.74
CA ARG A 91 9.39 5.62 -8.40
C ARG A 91 10.46 5.06 -7.46
N VAL A 92 11.51 4.48 -8.06
CA VAL A 92 12.62 3.85 -7.31
C VAL A 92 13.37 4.81 -6.40
N ASP A 93 13.31 6.11 -6.71
CA ASP A 93 13.86 7.19 -5.88
C ASP A 93 13.06 7.47 -4.60
N LEU A 94 11.80 7.05 -4.57
CA LEU A 94 10.89 7.22 -3.42
C LEU A 94 10.69 5.92 -2.63
N ILE A 95 10.83 4.77 -3.27
CA ILE A 95 10.62 3.48 -2.61
C ILE A 95 11.77 3.22 -1.61
N PRO A 96 11.48 3.00 -0.32
CA PRO A 96 12.51 2.85 0.72
C PRO A 96 13.10 1.42 0.73
N PHE A 97 13.83 1.03 -0.34
CA PHE A 97 14.35 -0.33 -0.52
C PHE A 97 15.26 -0.81 0.61
N ASP A 98 16.12 0.06 1.15
CA ASP A 98 17.02 -0.30 2.25
C ASP A 98 16.24 -0.65 3.52
N MET A 99 15.16 0.09 3.80
CA MET A 99 14.28 -0.18 4.92
C MET A 99 13.50 -1.48 4.74
N LEU A 100 12.99 -1.73 3.52
CA LEU A 100 12.33 -2.98 3.17
C LEU A 100 13.28 -4.17 3.35
N ALA A 101 14.51 -4.06 2.85
CA ALA A 101 15.52 -5.10 2.98
C ALA A 101 15.83 -5.38 4.46
N ALA A 102 16.05 -4.33 5.26
CA ALA A 102 16.31 -4.47 6.70
C ALA A 102 15.10 -5.10 7.43
N PHE A 103 13.88 -4.69 7.11
CA PHE A 103 12.68 -5.27 7.70
C PHE A 103 12.58 -6.77 7.43
N PHE A 104 12.77 -7.21 6.20
CA PHE A 104 12.71 -8.63 5.86
C PHE A 104 13.87 -9.42 6.44
N GLN A 105 15.09 -8.88 6.43
CA GLN A 105 16.24 -9.54 7.04
C GLN A 105 16.03 -9.78 8.53
N ASN A 106 15.54 -8.78 9.25
CA ASN A 106 15.30 -8.88 10.69
C ASN A 106 14.11 -9.79 11.04
N SER A 107 13.09 -9.82 10.17
CA SER A 107 11.87 -10.59 10.43
C SER A 107 11.97 -12.06 10.04
N LEU A 108 12.79 -12.38 9.02
CA LEU A 108 12.93 -13.75 8.50
C LEU A 108 14.13 -14.48 9.09
N ASN A 109 15.11 -13.76 9.67
CA ASN A 109 16.22 -14.32 10.38
C ASN A 109 16.18 -13.87 11.86
N PRO A 110 15.21 -14.34 12.64
CA PRO A 110 15.24 -14.07 14.07
C PRO A 110 16.53 -14.71 14.62
N GLN A 111 17.44 -13.86 15.13
CA GLN A 111 18.58 -14.32 15.88
C GLN A 111 18.03 -14.99 17.15
N GLY A 112 17.88 -16.31 17.09
CA GLY A 112 17.53 -17.11 18.25
C GLY A 112 18.66 -17.16 19.26
#